data_7b5215592460d8ad869a0d1a96daa130
#
_entry.id   7b5215592460d8ad869a0d1a96daa130
#
_cell.length_a   1.000
_cell.length_b   1.000
_cell.length_c   1.000
_cell.angle_alpha   90.00
_cell.angle_beta   90.00
_cell.angle_gamma   90.00
#
_symmetry.space_group_name_H-M   'P 1'
#
loop_
_entity.id
_entity.type
_entity.pdbx_description
1 polymer ?
#
loop_
_entity_poly.entity_id
_entity_poly.type
_entity_poly.pdbx_seq_one_letter_code
_entity_poly.pdbx_strand_id
1 'polypeptide(L)'
;MISALRLSLRASAALAVGLLLLPSPARADKKEYLALTQQISVLQGQVAEAEQARAQSQKELQRILDLLSEQSVLLRKLQQDLKLQDERAMVAIKDQQERLSEISDRLRTGPGPSQGLPPGAGTPDGSGGTTATQAPTLAPRDLYQQAYSDFARKNYELSIQGFQEYLRLYRDTDLADNAQYWVGECLQAQAKYEDAVTAFNALLRDFPASDKIPDARYKKGVALEALGRRSQAILEYRFVVERFPGSPAARLAREKLGQP
;
A
#
# COMPACT_ATOMS: atom_id res chain seq x y z
N MET A 1 -27.42 -10.40 23.82
CA MET A 1 -26.94 -10.06 25.17
C MET A 1 -27.33 -11.03 26.27
N ILE A 2 -28.32 -11.89 26.10
CA ILE A 2 -28.82 -12.81 27.17
C ILE A 2 -28.00 -14.12 27.27
N SER A 3 -27.31 -14.54 26.22
CA SER A 3 -26.50 -15.78 26.20
C SER A 3 -25.18 -15.70 26.95
N ALA A 4 -24.56 -14.50 26.99
CA ALA A 4 -23.27 -14.31 27.67
C ALA A 4 -23.39 -14.31 29.21
N LEU A 5 -24.54 -13.88 29.75
CA LEU A 5 -24.80 -13.85 31.19
C LEU A 5 -25.00 -15.26 31.77
N ARG A 6 -25.53 -16.19 30.96
CA ARG A 6 -25.76 -17.59 31.42
C ARG A 6 -24.50 -18.45 31.45
N LEU A 7 -23.46 -18.08 30.68
CA LEU A 7 -22.19 -18.81 30.69
C LEU A 7 -21.31 -18.41 31.88
N SER A 8 -21.36 -17.16 32.35
CA SER A 8 -20.60 -16.70 33.51
C SER A 8 -21.14 -17.28 34.85
N LEU A 9 -22.46 -17.46 34.95
CA LEU A 9 -23.08 -18.04 36.12
C LEU A 9 -22.78 -19.55 36.25
N ARG A 10 -22.60 -20.26 35.13
CA ARG A 10 -22.28 -21.71 35.13
C ARG A 10 -20.81 -21.99 35.47
N ALA A 11 -19.90 -21.11 35.15
CA ALA A 11 -18.47 -21.22 35.53
C ALA A 11 -18.27 -21.03 37.05
N SER A 12 -18.99 -20.07 37.65
CA SER A 12 -18.93 -19.83 39.10
C SER A 12 -19.58 -20.96 39.92
N ALA A 13 -20.64 -21.58 39.39
CA ALA A 13 -21.30 -22.72 40.05
C ALA A 13 -20.45 -24.00 39.98
N ALA A 14 -19.66 -24.22 38.91
CA ALA A 14 -18.79 -25.40 38.80
C ALA A 14 -17.61 -25.35 39.78
N LEU A 15 -17.12 -24.17 40.15
CA LEU A 15 -16.07 -23.99 41.16
C LEU A 15 -16.58 -24.23 42.60
N ALA A 16 -17.86 -23.93 42.88
CA ALA A 16 -18.46 -24.15 44.19
C ALA A 16 -18.79 -25.64 44.46
N VAL A 17 -19.09 -26.41 43.38
CA VAL A 17 -19.39 -27.86 43.53
C VAL A 17 -18.11 -28.70 43.74
N GLY A 18 -16.95 -28.23 43.22
CA GLY A 18 -15.66 -28.91 43.44
C GLY A 18 -15.16 -28.86 44.88
N LEU A 19 -15.66 -27.90 45.68
CA LEU A 19 -15.25 -27.74 47.08
C LEU A 19 -16.00 -28.68 48.02
N LEU A 20 -17.12 -29.27 47.59
CA LEU A 20 -17.96 -30.16 48.40
C LEU A 20 -17.59 -31.66 48.34
N LEU A 21 -16.63 -32.03 47.45
CA LEU A 21 -16.16 -33.42 47.28
C LEU A 21 -14.78 -33.69 47.90
N LEU A 22 -14.28 -32.78 48.74
CA LEU A 22 -13.04 -33.07 49.49
C LEU A 22 -13.32 -34.12 50.55
N PRO A 23 -12.53 -35.19 50.65
CA PRO A 23 -12.67 -36.18 51.69
C PRO A 23 -12.49 -35.53 53.08
N SER A 24 -13.32 -35.94 54.06
CA SER A 24 -13.32 -35.46 55.43
C SER A 24 -11.88 -35.37 55.98
N PRO A 25 -11.50 -34.29 56.66
CA PRO A 25 -10.10 -33.99 57.03
C PRO A 25 -9.51 -34.95 58.10
N ALA A 26 -10.19 -36.02 58.43
CA ALA A 26 -9.80 -36.95 59.47
C ALA A 26 -8.66 -37.91 59.09
N ARG A 27 -8.17 -37.93 57.84
CA ARG A 27 -7.10 -38.85 57.41
C ARG A 27 -6.03 -38.25 56.51
N ALA A 28 -6.14 -36.96 56.12
CA ALA A 28 -5.07 -36.30 55.33
C ALA A 28 -3.99 -35.80 56.30
N ASP A 29 -2.74 -36.16 56.03
CA ASP A 29 -1.59 -35.64 56.75
C ASP A 29 -1.60 -34.11 56.71
N LYS A 30 -1.40 -33.43 57.80
CA LYS A 30 -1.48 -31.99 58.00
C LYS A 30 -0.61 -31.25 56.94
N LYS A 31 0.44 -31.92 56.45
CA LYS A 31 1.32 -31.45 55.38
C LYS A 31 0.65 -31.46 53.99
N GLU A 32 -0.12 -32.49 53.67
CA GLU A 32 -0.84 -32.58 52.37
C GLU A 32 -1.96 -31.54 52.30
N TYR A 33 -2.67 -31.32 53.42
CA TYR A 33 -3.70 -30.28 53.47
C TYR A 33 -3.14 -28.87 53.26
N LEU A 34 -1.99 -28.57 53.90
CA LEU A 34 -1.30 -27.29 53.71
C LEU A 34 -0.79 -27.13 52.27
N ALA A 35 -0.23 -28.17 51.66
CA ALA A 35 0.23 -28.15 50.29
C ALA A 35 -0.92 -27.94 49.30
N LEU A 36 -2.06 -28.59 49.51
CA LEU A 36 -3.26 -28.45 48.69
C LEU A 36 -3.84 -27.02 48.77
N THR A 37 -3.89 -26.45 50.00
CA THR A 37 -4.36 -25.08 50.22
C THR A 37 -3.45 -24.08 49.53
N GLN A 38 -2.14 -24.30 49.51
CA GLN A 38 -1.17 -23.46 48.81
C GLN A 38 -1.30 -23.55 47.29
N GLN A 39 -1.53 -24.76 46.76
CA GLN A 39 -1.81 -24.95 45.33
C GLN A 39 -3.11 -24.27 44.89
N ILE A 40 -4.18 -24.35 45.69
CA ILE A 40 -5.45 -23.68 45.43
C ILE A 40 -5.24 -22.16 45.37
N SER A 41 -4.48 -21.59 46.28
CA SER A 41 -4.20 -20.15 46.30
C SER A 41 -3.39 -19.68 45.07
N VAL A 42 -2.42 -20.47 44.63
CA VAL A 42 -1.63 -20.20 43.41
C VAL A 42 -2.53 -20.28 42.15
N LEU A 43 -3.37 -21.30 42.04
CA LEU A 43 -4.32 -21.45 40.96
C LEU A 43 -5.34 -20.29 40.92
N GLN A 44 -5.82 -19.84 42.07
CA GLN A 44 -6.70 -18.69 42.17
C GLN A 44 -6.01 -17.40 41.66
N GLY A 45 -4.72 -17.21 42.00
CA GLY A 45 -3.90 -16.12 41.47
C GLY A 45 -3.76 -16.18 39.94
N GLN A 46 -3.44 -17.36 39.42
CA GLN A 46 -3.31 -17.55 37.94
C GLN A 46 -4.64 -17.33 37.20
N VAL A 47 -5.77 -17.74 37.80
CA VAL A 47 -7.09 -17.47 37.23
C VAL A 47 -7.39 -15.97 37.19
N ALA A 48 -7.08 -15.25 38.27
CA ALA A 48 -7.28 -13.81 38.34
C ALA A 48 -6.42 -13.05 37.31
N GLU A 49 -5.15 -13.45 37.13
CA GLU A 49 -4.26 -12.89 36.11
C GLU A 49 -4.77 -13.17 34.68
N ALA A 50 -5.23 -14.40 34.42
CA ALA A 50 -5.81 -14.79 33.15
C ALA A 50 -7.10 -14.01 32.83
N GLU A 51 -7.94 -13.76 33.84
CA GLU A 51 -9.14 -12.93 33.68
C GLU A 51 -8.80 -11.47 33.40
N GLN A 52 -7.79 -10.90 34.03
CA GLN A 52 -7.29 -9.55 33.74
C GLN A 52 -6.71 -9.44 32.32
N ALA A 53 -5.87 -10.39 31.93
CA ALA A 53 -5.30 -10.44 30.56
C ALA A 53 -6.40 -10.54 29.51
N ARG A 54 -7.43 -11.36 29.77
CA ARG A 54 -8.60 -11.49 28.90
C ARG A 54 -9.40 -10.19 28.80
N ALA A 55 -9.61 -9.50 29.91
CA ALA A 55 -10.31 -8.22 29.93
C ALA A 55 -9.53 -7.13 29.17
N GLN A 56 -8.20 -7.14 29.29
CA GLN A 56 -7.33 -6.22 28.54
C GLN A 56 -7.37 -6.51 27.04
N SER A 57 -7.26 -7.77 26.65
CA SER A 57 -7.36 -8.18 25.25
C SER A 57 -8.73 -7.82 24.63
N GLN A 58 -9.82 -7.95 25.40
CA GLN A 58 -11.14 -7.51 24.94
C GLN A 58 -11.22 -6.00 24.71
N LYS A 59 -10.59 -5.19 25.56
CA LYS A 59 -10.51 -3.73 25.35
C LYS A 59 -9.70 -3.35 24.12
N GLU A 60 -8.61 -4.06 23.86
CA GLU A 60 -7.80 -3.83 22.65
C GLU A 60 -8.56 -4.21 21.39
N LEU A 61 -9.26 -5.36 21.40
CA LEU A 61 -10.12 -5.74 20.29
C LEU A 61 -11.21 -4.70 20.00
N GLN A 62 -11.82 -4.15 21.05
CA GLN A 62 -12.82 -3.11 20.87
C GLN A 62 -12.24 -1.86 20.23
N ARG A 63 -11.04 -1.42 20.66
CA ARG A 63 -10.33 -0.28 20.04
C ARG A 63 -10.00 -0.53 18.57
N ILE A 64 -9.57 -1.74 18.23
CA ILE A 64 -9.30 -2.12 16.84
C ILE A 64 -10.58 -2.05 15.99
N LEU A 65 -11.70 -2.55 16.53
CA LEU A 65 -13.00 -2.48 15.84
C LEU A 65 -13.45 -1.03 15.63
N ASP A 66 -13.26 -0.17 16.63
CA ASP A 66 -13.58 1.26 16.51
C ASP A 66 -12.72 1.94 15.44
N LEU A 67 -11.40 1.68 15.41
CA LEU A 67 -10.50 2.19 14.37
C LEU A 67 -10.85 1.68 12.98
N LEU A 68 -11.21 0.40 12.84
CA LEU A 68 -11.67 -0.16 11.56
C LEU A 68 -12.98 0.50 11.09
N SER A 69 -13.88 0.83 12.02
CA SER A 69 -15.12 1.55 11.70
C SER A 69 -14.83 2.96 11.20
N GLU A 70 -13.93 3.70 11.84
CA GLU A 70 -13.48 5.03 11.40
C GLU A 70 -12.82 4.97 10.01
N GLN A 71 -11.92 4.00 9.78
CA GLN A 71 -11.31 3.80 8.48
C GLN A 71 -12.35 3.52 7.39
N SER A 72 -13.37 2.73 7.69
CA SER A 72 -14.43 2.41 6.74
C SER A 72 -15.25 3.66 6.34
N VAL A 73 -15.49 4.56 7.28
CA VAL A 73 -16.17 5.84 7.03
C VAL A 73 -15.30 6.76 6.17
N LEU A 74 -14.00 6.83 6.48
CA LEU A 74 -13.05 7.63 5.71
C LEU A 74 -12.91 7.13 4.27
N LEU A 75 -12.85 5.81 4.07
CA LEU A 75 -12.81 5.19 2.74
C LEU A 75 -14.07 5.51 1.93
N ARG A 76 -15.26 5.46 2.55
CA ARG A 76 -16.51 5.83 1.88
C ARG A 76 -16.50 7.29 1.47
N LYS A 77 -16.02 8.18 2.33
CA LYS A 77 -15.90 9.61 2.01
C LYS A 77 -14.96 9.83 0.85
N LEU A 78 -13.78 9.19 0.87
CA LEU A 78 -12.81 9.27 -0.23
C LEU A 78 -13.38 8.76 -1.56
N GLN A 79 -14.13 7.65 -1.52
CA GLN A 79 -14.82 7.12 -2.71
C GLN A 79 -15.88 8.08 -3.24
N GLN A 80 -16.58 8.77 -2.35
CA GLN A 80 -17.59 9.75 -2.74
C GLN A 80 -16.94 11.01 -3.33
N ASP A 81 -15.85 11.49 -2.73
CA ASP A 81 -15.10 12.64 -3.25
C ASP A 81 -14.49 12.32 -4.61
N LEU A 82 -13.97 11.10 -4.80
CA LEU A 82 -13.44 10.64 -6.09
C LEU A 82 -14.53 10.59 -7.17
N LYS A 83 -15.72 10.06 -6.85
CA LYS A 83 -16.87 10.08 -7.78
C LYS A 83 -17.26 11.49 -8.20
N LEU A 84 -17.33 12.41 -7.24
CA LEU A 84 -17.63 13.81 -7.52
C LEU A 84 -16.56 14.46 -8.42
N GLN A 85 -15.31 14.08 -8.25
CA GLN A 85 -14.19 14.56 -9.06
C GLN A 85 -14.27 14.00 -10.50
N ASP A 86 -14.59 12.71 -10.64
CA ASP A 86 -14.82 12.09 -11.94
C ASP A 86 -16.00 12.71 -12.69
N GLU A 87 -17.12 12.99 -12.00
CA GLU A 87 -18.27 13.65 -12.59
C GLU A 87 -17.94 15.08 -13.07
N ARG A 88 -17.17 15.84 -12.28
CA ARG A 88 -16.70 17.17 -12.67
C ARG A 88 -15.75 17.13 -13.87
N ALA A 89 -14.85 16.14 -13.90
CA ALA A 89 -13.95 15.92 -15.02
C ALA A 89 -14.72 15.58 -16.30
N MET A 90 -15.73 14.72 -16.20
CA MET A 90 -16.60 14.37 -17.35
C MET A 90 -17.36 15.59 -17.89
N VAL A 91 -17.89 16.44 -17.01
CA VAL A 91 -18.56 17.68 -17.42
C VAL A 91 -17.59 18.62 -18.11
N ALA A 92 -16.36 18.78 -17.58
CA ALA A 92 -15.35 19.63 -18.19
C ALA A 92 -14.91 19.13 -19.56
N ILE A 93 -14.73 17.80 -19.72
CA ILE A 93 -14.40 17.18 -21.00
C ILE A 93 -15.51 17.41 -22.02
N LYS A 94 -16.77 17.29 -21.61
CA LYS A 94 -17.92 17.54 -22.49
C LYS A 94 -17.98 18.99 -22.95
N ASP A 95 -17.78 19.96 -22.04
CA ASP A 95 -17.71 21.39 -22.38
C ASP A 95 -16.56 21.69 -23.37
N GLN A 96 -15.39 21.06 -23.16
CA GLN A 96 -14.28 21.17 -24.11
C GLN A 96 -14.60 20.57 -25.49
N GLN A 97 -15.30 19.43 -25.55
CA GLN A 97 -15.72 18.83 -26.81
C GLN A 97 -16.72 19.69 -27.55
N GLU A 98 -17.67 20.29 -26.84
CA GLU A 98 -18.66 21.24 -27.44
C GLU A 98 -17.97 22.47 -28.01
N ARG A 99 -16.99 23.05 -27.27
CA ARG A 99 -16.19 24.20 -27.78
C ARG A 99 -15.33 23.83 -28.99
N LEU A 100 -14.72 22.65 -29.01
CA LEU A 100 -13.96 22.17 -30.15
C LEU A 100 -14.85 21.96 -31.36
N SER A 101 -16.05 21.45 -31.19
CA SER A 101 -17.04 21.30 -32.25
C SER A 101 -17.48 22.65 -32.81
N GLU A 102 -17.74 23.64 -31.96
CA GLU A 102 -18.10 25.00 -32.36
C GLU A 102 -16.95 25.69 -33.16
N ILE A 103 -15.70 25.52 -32.69
CA ILE A 103 -14.52 26.05 -33.43
C ILE A 103 -14.38 25.35 -34.77
N SER A 104 -14.56 24.05 -34.84
CA SER A 104 -14.52 23.26 -36.08
C SER A 104 -15.58 23.74 -37.09
N ASP A 105 -16.81 23.99 -36.60
CA ASP A 105 -17.90 24.49 -37.46
C ASP A 105 -17.65 25.93 -37.91
N ARG A 106 -17.09 26.79 -37.08
CA ARG A 106 -16.67 28.16 -37.48
C ARG A 106 -15.55 28.15 -38.53
N LEU A 107 -14.60 27.21 -38.44
CA LEU A 107 -13.55 27.03 -39.44
C LEU A 107 -14.10 26.50 -40.78
N ARG A 108 -15.19 25.70 -40.69
CA ARG A 108 -15.83 25.10 -41.90
C ARG A 108 -16.78 26.05 -42.58
N THR A 109 -17.39 27.00 -41.86
CA THR A 109 -18.36 27.99 -42.36
C THR A 109 -17.78 29.40 -42.50
N GLY A 110 -16.52 29.60 -42.17
CA GLY A 110 -15.84 30.89 -42.39
C GLY A 110 -15.82 31.28 -43.85
N PRO A 111 -16.03 32.59 -44.21
CA PRO A 111 -15.97 33.03 -45.58
C PRO A 111 -14.58 32.73 -46.18
N GLY A 112 -14.58 32.02 -47.27
CA GLY A 112 -13.36 31.67 -48.00
C GLY A 112 -12.54 32.92 -48.35
N PRO A 113 -11.23 32.78 -48.53
CA PRO A 113 -10.34 33.88 -48.78
C PRO A 113 -10.69 34.52 -50.15
N SER A 114 -11.45 35.60 -50.09
CA SER A 114 -11.66 36.44 -51.29
C SER A 114 -10.60 37.53 -51.35
N GLN A 115 -9.76 37.36 -52.35
CA GLN A 115 -9.12 38.39 -53.20
C GLN A 115 -8.20 39.43 -52.56
N GLY A 116 -7.00 39.49 -53.13
CA GLY A 116 -6.27 40.70 -53.33
C GLY A 116 -4.97 40.88 -52.58
N LEU A 117 -3.92 40.22 -53.00
CA LEU A 117 -2.56 40.68 -52.74
C LEU A 117 -2.00 41.31 -54.01
N PRO A 118 -1.49 42.54 -53.94
CA PRO A 118 -0.67 43.09 -54.99
C PRO A 118 0.73 42.46 -55.00
N PRO A 119 1.38 42.29 -56.15
CA PRO A 119 2.70 41.69 -56.24
C PRO A 119 3.76 42.73 -55.94
N GLY A 120 4.66 42.43 -55.03
CA GLY A 120 5.85 43.27 -54.87
C GLY A 120 6.69 43.05 -53.66
N ALA A 121 7.85 42.47 -53.92
CA ALA A 121 9.13 42.69 -53.26
C ALA A 121 9.44 42.01 -51.89
N GLY A 122 10.48 41.23 -51.92
CA GLY A 122 11.46 41.12 -50.84
C GLY A 122 11.51 39.78 -50.11
N THR A 123 12.30 38.82 -50.59
CA THR A 123 12.97 37.85 -49.79
C THR A 123 13.90 38.53 -48.81
N PRO A 124 13.96 38.07 -47.57
CA PRO A 124 15.22 37.51 -47.08
C PRO A 124 15.02 36.18 -46.32
N ASP A 125 15.81 35.29 -46.80
CA ASP A 125 16.71 34.35 -46.15
C ASP A 125 16.44 33.95 -44.67
N GLY A 126 16.34 32.63 -44.52
CA GLY A 126 17.03 31.84 -43.57
C GLY A 126 16.53 31.80 -42.12
N SER A 127 16.05 30.78 -41.81
CA SER A 127 16.37 29.91 -40.65
C SER A 127 15.19 29.01 -40.31
N GLY A 128 15.29 27.81 -40.78
CA GLY A 128 14.36 26.73 -40.40
C GLY A 128 14.42 26.44 -38.90
N GLY A 129 13.49 27.01 -38.18
CA GLY A 129 13.11 26.49 -36.88
C GLY A 129 12.03 25.46 -37.12
N THR A 130 12.39 24.21 -37.27
CA THR A 130 11.47 23.10 -37.09
C THR A 130 10.98 23.12 -35.65
N THR A 131 9.89 23.85 -35.42
CA THR A 131 9.06 23.61 -34.23
C THR A 131 8.48 22.21 -34.40
N ALA A 132 9.22 21.22 -33.87
CA ALA A 132 8.64 19.92 -33.58
C ALA A 132 7.43 20.23 -32.69
N THR A 133 6.25 19.95 -33.22
CA THR A 133 4.99 19.96 -32.48
C THR A 133 5.16 18.91 -31.37
N GLN A 134 5.65 19.37 -30.23
CA GLN A 134 5.66 18.53 -29.04
C GLN A 134 4.19 18.23 -28.71
N ALA A 135 3.82 16.97 -28.84
CA ALA A 135 2.54 16.50 -28.29
C ALA A 135 2.45 17.03 -26.86
N PRO A 136 1.27 17.47 -26.39
CA PRO A 136 1.12 18.00 -25.05
C PRO A 136 1.58 16.93 -24.04
N THR A 137 2.74 17.15 -23.46
CA THR A 137 3.27 16.29 -22.41
C THR A 137 2.40 16.52 -21.18
N LEU A 138 1.76 15.45 -20.69
CA LEU A 138 1.01 15.50 -19.44
C LEU A 138 1.90 16.05 -18.33
N ALA A 139 1.32 16.84 -17.42
CA ALA A 139 2.06 17.32 -16.26
C ALA A 139 2.65 16.12 -15.48
N PRO A 140 3.81 16.27 -14.79
CA PRO A 140 4.46 15.16 -14.10
C PRO A 140 3.52 14.39 -13.19
N ARG A 141 2.71 15.12 -12.41
CA ARG A 141 1.78 14.52 -11.48
C ARG A 141 0.67 13.70 -12.15
N ASP A 142 0.16 14.20 -13.28
CA ASP A 142 -0.93 13.55 -14.00
C ASP A 142 -0.45 12.26 -14.66
N LEU A 143 0.74 12.29 -15.29
CA LEU A 143 1.36 11.11 -15.88
C LEU A 143 1.63 10.03 -14.81
N TYR A 144 2.15 10.44 -13.65
CA TYR A 144 2.37 9.51 -12.53
C TYR A 144 1.07 8.90 -12.04
N GLN A 145 0.02 9.72 -11.82
CA GLN A 145 -1.28 9.26 -11.35
C GLN A 145 -1.96 8.31 -12.34
N GLN A 146 -1.85 8.59 -13.63
CA GLN A 146 -2.37 7.72 -14.68
C GLN A 146 -1.68 6.35 -14.63
N ALA A 147 -0.35 6.31 -14.61
CA ALA A 147 0.41 5.07 -14.51
C ALA A 147 0.08 4.28 -13.23
N TYR A 148 -0.09 4.97 -12.10
CA TYR A 148 -0.51 4.35 -10.85
C TYR A 148 -1.95 3.81 -10.89
N SER A 149 -2.86 4.52 -11.55
CA SER A 149 -4.23 4.04 -11.78
C SER A 149 -4.25 2.74 -12.60
N ASP A 150 -3.38 2.64 -13.61
CA ASP A 150 -3.24 1.42 -14.41
C ASP A 150 -2.69 0.25 -13.56
N PHE A 151 -1.74 0.52 -12.67
CA PHE A 151 -1.30 -0.47 -11.67
C PHE A 151 -2.46 -0.97 -10.79
N ALA A 152 -3.26 -0.05 -10.25
CA ALA A 152 -4.40 -0.38 -9.39
C ALA A 152 -5.48 -1.21 -10.12
N ARG A 153 -5.63 -0.98 -11.43
CA ARG A 153 -6.51 -1.77 -12.31
C ARG A 153 -5.88 -3.08 -12.79
N LYS A 154 -4.64 -3.39 -12.36
CA LYS A 154 -3.85 -4.54 -12.81
C LYS A 154 -3.44 -4.51 -14.28
N ASN A 155 -3.52 -3.34 -14.93
CA ASN A 155 -3.03 -3.10 -16.29
C ASN A 155 -1.51 -2.90 -16.25
N TYR A 156 -0.78 -3.89 -15.76
CA TYR A 156 0.64 -3.76 -15.45
C TYR A 156 1.50 -3.32 -16.64
N GLU A 157 1.16 -3.74 -17.85
CA GLU A 157 1.91 -3.35 -19.06
C GLU A 157 1.78 -1.84 -19.33
N LEU A 158 0.56 -1.29 -19.28
CA LEU A 158 0.31 0.15 -19.45
C LEU A 158 0.96 0.96 -18.31
N SER A 159 0.88 0.44 -17.10
CA SER A 159 1.52 1.05 -15.92
C SER A 159 3.03 1.15 -16.10
N ILE A 160 3.69 0.07 -16.56
CA ILE A 160 5.14 0.07 -16.85
C ILE A 160 5.46 1.14 -17.91
N GLN A 161 4.72 1.20 -19.01
CA GLN A 161 4.92 2.21 -20.05
C GLN A 161 4.78 3.63 -19.51
N GLY A 162 3.73 3.88 -18.72
CA GLY A 162 3.50 5.18 -18.09
C GLY A 162 4.61 5.60 -17.12
N PHE A 163 5.08 4.70 -16.26
CA PHE A 163 6.19 5.00 -15.35
C PHE A 163 7.53 5.13 -16.07
N GLN A 164 7.78 4.36 -17.12
CA GLN A 164 8.98 4.52 -17.96
C GLN A 164 8.98 5.86 -18.69
N GLU A 165 7.83 6.28 -19.20
CA GLU A 165 7.67 7.60 -19.81
C GLU A 165 7.86 8.71 -18.78
N TYR A 166 7.35 8.53 -17.56
CA TYR A 166 7.61 9.43 -16.44
C TYR A 166 9.12 9.57 -16.17
N LEU A 167 9.83 8.46 -16.06
CA LEU A 167 11.27 8.44 -15.83
C LEU A 167 12.07 9.06 -16.98
N ARG A 168 11.58 8.94 -18.20
CA ARG A 168 12.19 9.55 -19.37
C ARG A 168 12.08 11.09 -19.37
N LEU A 169 10.90 11.60 -18.96
CA LEU A 169 10.57 13.03 -19.01
C LEU A 169 10.91 13.78 -17.73
N TYR A 170 10.81 13.13 -16.58
CA TYR A 170 10.77 13.75 -15.25
C TYR A 170 11.71 13.05 -14.24
N ARG A 171 12.90 12.63 -14.70
CA ARG A 171 13.86 11.86 -13.88
C ARG A 171 14.32 12.60 -12.62
N ASP A 172 14.37 13.92 -12.65
CA ASP A 172 14.92 14.77 -11.58
C ASP A 172 13.83 15.28 -10.61
N THR A 173 12.66 14.65 -10.60
CA THR A 173 11.55 15.01 -9.72
C THR A 173 11.47 14.07 -8.52
N ASP A 174 10.79 14.53 -7.44
CA ASP A 174 10.61 13.79 -6.18
C ASP A 174 9.85 12.45 -6.34
N LEU A 175 9.18 12.22 -7.47
CA LEU A 175 8.44 10.98 -7.73
C LEU A 175 9.19 10.01 -8.66
N ALA A 176 10.39 10.35 -9.11
CA ALA A 176 11.12 9.51 -10.06
C ALA A 176 11.56 8.16 -9.45
N ASP A 177 12.02 8.18 -8.22
CA ASP A 177 12.35 6.95 -7.48
C ASP A 177 11.12 6.09 -7.20
N ASN A 178 10.00 6.73 -6.85
CA ASN A 178 8.71 6.05 -6.72
C ASN A 178 8.26 5.42 -8.06
N ALA A 179 8.40 6.12 -9.18
CA ALA A 179 8.07 5.57 -10.49
C ALA A 179 8.93 4.35 -10.81
N GLN A 180 10.24 4.41 -10.54
CA GLN A 180 11.14 3.26 -10.72
C GLN A 180 10.78 2.07 -9.83
N TYR A 181 10.34 2.34 -8.59
CA TYR A 181 9.84 1.31 -7.68
C TYR A 181 8.61 0.60 -8.25
N TRP A 182 7.63 1.37 -8.77
CA TRP A 182 6.41 0.82 -9.35
C TRP A 182 6.66 0.01 -10.63
N VAL A 183 7.66 0.34 -11.43
CA VAL A 183 8.10 -0.53 -12.54
C VAL A 183 8.48 -1.91 -12.02
N GLY A 184 9.27 -1.97 -10.93
CA GLY A 184 9.64 -3.24 -10.29
C GLY A 184 8.43 -4.02 -9.76
N GLU A 185 7.48 -3.35 -9.09
CA GLU A 185 6.26 -3.95 -8.58
C GLU A 185 5.37 -4.51 -9.70
N CYS A 186 5.20 -3.78 -10.82
CA CYS A 186 4.45 -4.24 -11.99
C CYS A 186 5.07 -5.50 -12.58
N LEU A 187 6.39 -5.53 -12.76
CA LEU A 187 7.11 -6.69 -13.28
C LEU A 187 7.00 -7.90 -12.36
N GLN A 188 7.09 -7.67 -11.05
CA GLN A 188 6.92 -8.73 -10.06
C GLN A 188 5.49 -9.27 -10.06
N ALA A 189 4.47 -8.41 -10.20
CA ALA A 189 3.08 -8.81 -10.30
C ALA A 189 2.77 -9.63 -11.56
N GLN A 190 3.55 -9.43 -12.64
CA GLN A 190 3.51 -10.25 -13.85
C GLN A 190 4.36 -11.52 -13.77
N ALA A 191 4.93 -11.83 -12.60
CA ALA A 191 5.89 -12.92 -12.40
C ALA A 191 7.17 -12.82 -13.28
N LYS A 192 7.48 -11.64 -13.84
CA LYS A 192 8.72 -11.33 -14.57
C LYS A 192 9.83 -10.99 -13.57
N TYR A 193 10.22 -11.99 -12.76
CA TYR A 193 11.09 -11.77 -11.60
C TYR A 193 12.50 -11.31 -11.96
N GLU A 194 13.09 -11.75 -13.07
CA GLU A 194 14.39 -11.29 -13.54
C GLU A 194 14.37 -9.79 -13.87
N ASP A 195 13.33 -9.37 -14.59
CA ASP A 195 13.15 -7.98 -14.96
C ASP A 195 12.86 -7.11 -13.71
N ALA A 196 12.08 -7.65 -12.76
CA ALA A 196 11.83 -6.98 -11.47
C ALA A 196 13.14 -6.76 -10.68
N VAL A 197 14.02 -7.76 -10.59
CA VAL A 197 15.35 -7.63 -9.97
C VAL A 197 16.16 -6.53 -10.67
N THR A 198 16.10 -6.48 -11.99
CA THR A 198 16.79 -5.45 -12.79
C THR A 198 16.21 -4.05 -12.50
N ALA A 199 14.89 -3.91 -12.43
CA ALA A 199 14.22 -2.64 -12.14
C ALA A 199 14.54 -2.14 -10.72
N PHE A 200 14.52 -3.02 -9.71
CA PHE A 200 14.93 -2.65 -8.35
C PHE A 200 16.43 -2.30 -8.26
N ASN A 201 17.30 -3.01 -8.98
CA ASN A 201 18.71 -2.63 -9.07
C ASN A 201 18.91 -1.25 -9.69
N ALA A 202 18.12 -0.88 -10.71
CA ALA A 202 18.14 0.46 -11.30
C ALA A 202 17.76 1.52 -10.26
N LEU A 203 16.73 1.29 -9.44
CA LEU A 203 16.38 2.19 -8.34
C LEU A 203 17.55 2.39 -7.36
N LEU A 204 18.14 1.29 -6.90
CA LEU A 204 19.24 1.33 -5.93
C LEU A 204 20.49 2.04 -6.46
N ARG A 205 20.74 1.98 -7.78
CA ARG A 205 21.87 2.63 -8.44
C ARG A 205 21.59 4.10 -8.73
N ASP A 206 20.42 4.41 -9.27
CA ASP A 206 20.09 5.72 -9.84
C ASP A 206 19.53 6.68 -8.79
N PHE A 207 18.97 6.16 -7.69
CA PHE A 207 18.38 6.93 -6.60
C PHE A 207 18.94 6.52 -5.23
N PRO A 208 20.25 6.70 -4.98
CA PRO A 208 20.91 6.19 -3.77
C PRO A 208 20.47 6.86 -2.46
N ALA A 209 19.77 8.00 -2.54
CA ALA A 209 19.21 8.71 -1.39
C ALA A 209 17.69 8.51 -1.22
N SER A 210 17.07 7.64 -2.01
CA SER A 210 15.63 7.38 -1.99
C SER A 210 15.16 6.75 -0.68
N ASP A 211 14.00 7.17 -0.21
CA ASP A 211 13.30 6.54 0.92
C ASP A 211 12.73 5.13 0.56
N LYS A 212 12.67 4.78 -0.74
CA LYS A 212 12.24 3.48 -1.24
C LYS A 212 13.32 2.40 -1.19
N ILE A 213 14.55 2.74 -0.80
CA ILE A 213 15.65 1.76 -0.76
C ILE A 213 15.31 0.52 0.09
N PRO A 214 14.78 0.64 1.33
CA PRO A 214 14.46 -0.54 2.13
C PRO A 214 13.38 -1.40 1.47
N ASP A 215 12.34 -0.78 0.91
CA ASP A 215 11.25 -1.51 0.24
C ASP A 215 11.75 -2.17 -1.05
N ALA A 216 12.52 -1.46 -1.87
CA ALA A 216 13.08 -1.99 -3.12
C ALA A 216 14.01 -3.19 -2.86
N ARG A 217 14.86 -3.13 -1.83
CA ARG A 217 15.71 -4.27 -1.45
C ARG A 217 14.90 -5.46 -0.96
N TYR A 218 13.89 -5.23 -0.12
CA TYR A 218 12.99 -6.29 0.32
C TYR A 218 12.30 -6.96 -0.87
N LYS A 219 11.72 -6.16 -1.78
CA LYS A 219 11.03 -6.67 -2.97
C LYS A 219 11.97 -7.38 -3.95
N LYS A 220 13.20 -6.86 -4.12
CA LYS A 220 14.27 -7.57 -4.84
C LYS A 220 14.54 -8.93 -4.21
N GLY A 221 14.64 -9.01 -2.89
CA GLY A 221 14.81 -10.27 -2.16
C GLY A 221 13.66 -11.24 -2.45
N VAL A 222 12.41 -10.77 -2.46
CA VAL A 222 11.23 -11.59 -2.81
C VAL A 222 11.31 -12.11 -4.26
N ALA A 223 11.70 -11.27 -5.21
CA ALA A 223 11.89 -11.67 -6.60
C ALA A 223 13.02 -12.72 -6.76
N LEU A 224 14.15 -12.52 -6.06
CA LEU A 224 15.26 -13.48 -6.04
C LEU A 224 14.84 -14.82 -5.42
N GLU A 225 14.01 -14.81 -4.39
CA GLU A 225 13.48 -16.03 -3.77
C GLU A 225 12.57 -16.78 -4.74
N ALA A 226 11.71 -16.08 -5.49
CA ALA A 226 10.87 -16.66 -6.53
C ALA A 226 11.69 -17.29 -7.69
N LEU A 227 12.87 -16.74 -7.96
CA LEU A 227 13.83 -17.30 -8.93
C LEU A 227 14.68 -18.48 -8.36
N GLY A 228 14.45 -18.90 -7.10
CA GLY A 228 15.23 -19.93 -6.45
C GLY A 228 16.61 -19.46 -5.96
N ARG A 229 16.92 -18.17 -6.09
CA ARG A 229 18.21 -17.57 -5.68
C ARG A 229 18.22 -17.21 -4.19
N ARG A 230 17.90 -18.18 -3.34
CA ARG A 230 17.70 -17.99 -1.91
C ARG A 230 18.88 -17.32 -1.18
N SER A 231 20.11 -17.70 -1.52
CA SER A 231 21.29 -17.09 -0.89
C SER A 231 21.40 -15.60 -1.16
N GLN A 232 21.06 -15.14 -2.37
CA GLN A 232 21.04 -13.73 -2.73
C GLN A 232 19.88 -13.00 -2.05
N ALA A 233 18.71 -13.61 -1.97
CA ALA A 233 17.55 -13.05 -1.26
C ALA A 233 17.86 -12.79 0.22
N ILE A 234 18.52 -13.76 0.90
CA ILE A 234 18.94 -13.61 2.29
C ILE A 234 19.88 -12.42 2.48
N LEU A 235 20.79 -12.16 1.55
CA LEU A 235 21.69 -11.00 1.62
C LEU A 235 20.90 -9.68 1.55
N GLU A 236 19.92 -9.59 0.67
CA GLU A 236 19.07 -8.40 0.56
C GLU A 236 18.23 -8.19 1.84
N TYR A 237 17.62 -9.25 2.39
CA TYR A 237 16.86 -9.18 3.64
C TYR A 237 17.73 -8.76 4.83
N ARG A 238 18.92 -9.35 4.99
CA ARG A 238 19.87 -8.95 6.04
C ARG A 238 20.27 -7.49 5.92
N PHE A 239 20.56 -7.03 4.71
CA PHE A 239 20.91 -5.64 4.47
C PHE A 239 19.79 -4.69 4.96
N VAL A 240 18.54 -5.02 4.68
CA VAL A 240 17.39 -4.20 5.12
C VAL A 240 17.28 -4.17 6.64
N VAL A 241 17.43 -5.33 7.30
CA VAL A 241 17.35 -5.45 8.77
C VAL A 241 18.47 -4.67 9.46
N GLU A 242 19.69 -4.73 8.91
CA GLU A 242 20.88 -4.10 9.51
C GLU A 242 20.91 -2.59 9.29
N ARG A 243 20.55 -2.13 8.09
CA ARG A 243 20.72 -0.71 7.72
C ARG A 243 19.46 0.12 7.97
N PHE A 244 18.28 -0.51 8.00
CA PHE A 244 16.98 0.15 8.15
C PHE A 244 16.09 -0.53 9.21
N PRO A 245 16.59 -0.77 10.44
CA PRO A 245 15.95 -1.63 11.43
C PRO A 245 14.53 -1.19 11.82
N GLY A 246 14.22 0.10 11.70
CA GLY A 246 12.91 0.69 12.00
C GLY A 246 11.92 0.70 10.83
N SER A 247 12.32 0.29 9.63
CA SER A 247 11.45 0.32 8.46
C SER A 247 10.42 -0.81 8.48
N PRO A 248 9.23 -0.62 7.86
CA PRO A 248 8.28 -1.71 7.62
C PRO A 248 8.90 -2.88 6.84
N ALA A 249 9.76 -2.59 5.87
CA ALA A 249 10.50 -3.59 5.10
C ALA A 249 11.42 -4.46 5.98
N ALA A 250 12.05 -3.88 7.02
CA ALA A 250 12.88 -4.65 7.93
C ALA A 250 12.08 -5.66 8.76
N ARG A 251 10.86 -5.32 9.16
CA ARG A 251 9.97 -6.26 9.83
C ARG A 251 9.66 -7.45 8.94
N LEU A 252 9.24 -7.20 7.71
CA LEU A 252 8.96 -8.26 6.72
C LEU A 252 10.22 -9.08 6.40
N ALA A 253 11.38 -8.44 6.34
CA ALA A 253 12.66 -9.12 6.09
C ALA A 253 13.04 -10.03 7.25
N ARG A 254 12.80 -9.65 8.53
CA ARG A 254 13.00 -10.54 9.70
C ARG A 254 12.13 -11.78 9.62
N GLU A 255 10.87 -11.63 9.26
CA GLU A 255 9.94 -12.76 9.06
C GLU A 255 10.50 -13.73 8.01
N LYS A 256 11.03 -13.20 6.88
CA LYS A 256 11.67 -14.01 5.83
C LYS A 256 12.94 -14.72 6.28
N LEU A 257 13.66 -14.12 7.22
CA LEU A 257 14.88 -14.71 7.82
C LEU A 257 14.59 -15.67 8.97
N GLY A 258 13.33 -15.81 9.41
CA GLY A 258 12.95 -16.59 10.59
C GLY A 258 13.46 -15.96 11.90
N GLN A 259 13.63 -14.65 11.93
CA GLN A 259 14.04 -13.88 13.10
C GLN A 259 12.80 -13.29 13.79
N PRO A 260 12.73 -13.28 15.12
CA PRO A 260 11.64 -12.67 15.87
C PRO A 260 11.59 -11.14 15.75
#